data_cd7106389d5561f6face69bb21989ba5
#
_entry.id   cd7106389d5561f6face69bb21989ba5
#
_cell.length_a   1.000
_cell.length_b   1.000
_cell.length_c   1.000
_cell.angle_alpha   90.00
_cell.angle_beta   90.00
_cell.angle_gamma   90.00
#
_symmetry.space_group_name_H-M   'P 1'
#
loop_
_entity.id
_entity.type
_entity.pdbx_description
1 polymer ?
#
loop_
_entity_poly.entity_id
_entity_poly.type
_entity_poly.pdbx_seq_one_letter_code
_entity_poly.pdbx_strand_id
1 'polypeptide(L)'
;MDLATLRAKHAALSPVLTERSRRVWAATEAQAIGYGGIAHVARATGMAESTIQRGLRDLASGNTLAGTRTRKPGGGRKRATERDATLLRDLDALVEPTAPGDPDSPLRWTCLSARTLAVALEGLGHHVSHTVVAELLHGLGYSLQGNVKTREGRQHVDRDAQFRYIARRVRAAQRRQQPTISVDTKKKELVGDFKNAGRAWRPAQSPHRVRVHDFLIKTPTGGKAIPYGVYDLHRNEGWVSVGIDHDTASFAVQSIRRWWQQMGRPAYREAHAVLITADAGGSNGARLRLWKWELQQLANRTGLAITVCHFPPGTSKWNKIEHRLFSHIAMNWCGTPLVDLATIVSLIGSTHSRAGLRVRSELDRGAYPSGITITDAQLATVHLERHRFHGDWNYTIHPTTTRRHRVLVS
;
A
#
# COMPACT_ATOMS: atom_id res chain seq x y z
N MET A 1 -14.51 47.97 41.24
CA MET A 1 -13.59 46.80 41.25
C MET A 1 -12.18 47.34 41.50
N ASP A 2 -11.45 46.75 42.45
CA ASP A 2 -10.11 47.27 42.80
C ASP A 2 -9.03 46.78 41.83
N LEU A 3 -7.87 47.48 41.83
CA LEU A 3 -6.75 47.17 40.94
C LEU A 3 -6.12 45.79 41.22
N ALA A 4 -6.18 45.29 42.46
CA ALA A 4 -5.58 44.01 42.81
C ALA A 4 -6.38 42.85 42.21
N THR A 5 -7.72 42.94 42.31
CA THR A 5 -8.64 41.96 41.70
C THR A 5 -8.48 41.91 40.19
N LEU A 6 -8.37 43.02 39.49
CA LEU A 6 -8.14 43.08 38.04
C LEU A 6 -6.79 42.47 37.64
N ARG A 7 -5.74 42.73 38.40
CA ARG A 7 -4.41 42.13 38.19
C ARG A 7 -4.46 40.62 38.34
N ALA A 8 -5.12 40.12 39.38
CA ALA A 8 -5.26 38.69 39.63
C ALA A 8 -6.02 37.99 38.48
N LYS A 9 -7.14 38.58 38.07
CA LYS A 9 -7.90 38.06 36.90
C LYS A 9 -7.08 38.06 35.62
N HIS A 10 -6.36 39.15 35.33
CA HIS A 10 -5.52 39.24 34.14
C HIS A 10 -4.39 38.21 34.15
N ALA A 11 -3.72 38.06 35.30
CA ALA A 11 -2.66 37.05 35.44
C ALA A 11 -3.15 35.62 35.23
N ALA A 12 -4.32 35.28 35.78
CA ALA A 12 -4.92 33.97 35.64
C ALA A 12 -5.38 33.67 34.19
N LEU A 13 -5.95 34.66 33.50
CA LEU A 13 -6.54 34.46 32.17
C LEU A 13 -5.54 34.70 31.03
N SER A 14 -4.52 35.53 31.23
CA SER A 14 -3.56 35.90 30.18
C SER A 14 -2.88 34.72 29.47
N PRO A 15 -2.51 33.60 30.15
CA PRO A 15 -1.90 32.45 29.48
C PRO A 15 -2.82 31.70 28.51
N VAL A 16 -4.14 31.76 28.73
CA VAL A 16 -5.13 31.01 27.94
C VAL A 16 -5.87 31.88 26.93
N LEU A 17 -5.76 33.21 27.03
CA LEU A 17 -6.40 34.14 26.12
C LEU A 17 -5.50 34.51 24.94
N THR A 18 -6.08 34.49 23.73
CA THR A 18 -5.45 35.08 22.54
C THR A 18 -5.37 36.62 22.69
N GLU A 19 -4.54 37.28 21.88
CA GLU A 19 -4.46 38.75 21.85
C GLU A 19 -5.85 39.40 21.71
N ARG A 20 -6.71 38.83 20.90
CA ARG A 20 -8.06 39.32 20.67
C ARG A 20 -8.96 39.10 21.87
N SER A 21 -9.04 37.88 22.37
CA SER A 21 -9.90 37.57 23.52
C SER A 21 -9.44 38.33 24.77
N ARG A 22 -8.15 38.60 24.94
CA ARG A 22 -7.60 39.45 25.97
C ARG A 22 -8.07 40.89 25.81
N ARG A 23 -8.08 41.43 24.58
CA ARG A 23 -8.60 42.78 24.28
C ARG A 23 -10.09 42.88 24.56
N VAL A 24 -10.88 41.88 24.16
CA VAL A 24 -12.34 41.85 24.41
C VAL A 24 -12.60 41.76 25.91
N TRP A 25 -11.90 40.86 26.62
CA TRP A 25 -12.02 40.77 28.07
C TRP A 25 -11.69 42.10 28.79
N ALA A 26 -10.59 42.75 28.42
CA ALA A 26 -10.21 44.05 29.02
C ALA A 26 -11.26 45.14 28.73
N ALA A 27 -11.87 45.13 27.54
CA ALA A 27 -12.95 46.02 27.18
C ALA A 27 -14.22 45.75 27.99
N THR A 28 -14.57 44.49 28.26
CA THR A 28 -15.72 44.12 29.09
C THR A 28 -15.53 44.57 30.52
N GLU A 29 -14.34 44.38 31.09
CA GLU A 29 -14.03 44.87 32.44
C GLU A 29 -14.06 46.41 32.50
N ALA A 30 -13.54 47.11 31.47
CA ALA A 30 -13.60 48.57 31.41
C ALA A 30 -15.02 49.11 31.31
N GLN A 31 -15.90 48.42 30.54
CA GLN A 31 -17.32 48.76 30.40
C GLN A 31 -18.07 48.55 31.73
N ALA A 32 -17.78 47.49 32.48
CA ALA A 32 -18.39 47.18 33.76
C ALA A 32 -18.02 48.22 34.84
N ILE A 33 -16.83 48.81 34.77
CA ILE A 33 -16.39 49.88 35.71
C ILE A 33 -17.05 51.22 35.37
N GLY A 34 -17.34 51.50 34.10
CA GLY A 34 -17.93 52.75 33.67
C GLY A 34 -16.91 53.91 33.58
N TYR A 35 -17.24 55.06 34.18
CA TYR A 35 -16.39 56.21 34.06
C TYR A 35 -14.96 55.96 34.62
N GLY A 36 -13.94 56.31 33.85
CA GLY A 36 -12.54 56.03 34.16
C GLY A 36 -12.10 54.57 34.01
N GLY A 37 -12.99 53.62 33.61
CA GLY A 37 -12.71 52.18 33.50
C GLY A 37 -11.58 51.84 32.55
N ILE A 38 -11.41 52.56 31.43
CA ILE A 38 -10.30 52.35 30.49
C ILE A 38 -8.97 52.56 31.15
N ALA A 39 -8.78 53.71 31.80
CA ALA A 39 -7.53 54.02 32.50
C ALA A 39 -7.26 53.09 33.70
N HIS A 40 -8.34 52.63 34.38
CA HIS A 40 -8.27 51.70 35.48
C HIS A 40 -7.80 50.32 35.04
N VAL A 41 -8.37 49.76 33.95
CA VAL A 41 -7.96 48.47 33.37
C VAL A 41 -6.59 48.57 32.74
N ALA A 42 -6.24 49.68 32.07
CA ALA A 42 -4.91 49.90 31.52
C ALA A 42 -3.82 49.84 32.62
N ARG A 43 -4.02 50.50 33.76
CA ARG A 43 -3.12 50.44 34.91
C ARG A 43 -3.01 49.07 35.57
N ALA A 44 -4.11 48.31 35.59
CA ALA A 44 -4.12 46.98 36.15
C ALA A 44 -3.40 45.95 35.28
N THR A 45 -3.56 46.02 33.93
CA THR A 45 -3.14 45.01 32.97
C THR A 45 -1.88 45.32 32.20
N GLY A 46 -1.44 46.60 32.20
CA GLY A 46 -0.36 47.09 31.35
C GLY A 46 -0.74 47.22 29.85
N MET A 47 -2.00 47.04 29.52
CA MET A 47 -2.47 47.19 28.12
C MET A 47 -2.64 48.68 27.78
N ALA A 48 -2.28 49.08 26.55
CA ALA A 48 -2.52 50.41 26.05
C ALA A 48 -4.02 50.74 26.01
N GLU A 49 -4.39 51.95 26.46
CA GLU A 49 -5.78 52.45 26.45
C GLU A 49 -6.41 52.35 25.06
N SER A 50 -5.66 52.63 24.00
CA SER A 50 -6.08 52.52 22.61
C SER A 50 -6.50 51.06 22.23
N THR A 51 -5.85 50.08 22.87
CA THR A 51 -6.21 48.63 22.67
C THR A 51 -7.54 48.35 23.36
N ILE A 52 -7.76 48.86 24.56
CA ILE A 52 -9.03 48.69 25.30
C ILE A 52 -10.17 49.41 24.58
N GLN A 53 -9.94 50.66 24.11
CA GLN A 53 -10.91 51.40 23.29
C GLN A 53 -11.28 50.65 21.98
N ARG A 54 -10.30 50.00 21.32
CA ARG A 54 -10.58 49.14 20.17
C ARG A 54 -11.47 47.96 20.56
N GLY A 55 -11.24 47.36 21.72
CA GLY A 55 -12.08 46.30 22.27
C GLY A 55 -13.52 46.72 22.50
N LEU A 56 -13.72 47.94 23.06
CA LEU A 56 -15.06 48.52 23.25
C LEU A 56 -15.79 48.74 21.93
N ARG A 57 -15.08 49.23 20.90
CA ARG A 57 -15.65 49.38 19.56
C ARG A 57 -15.99 48.00 18.93
N ASP A 58 -15.15 46.99 19.15
CA ASP A 58 -15.42 45.63 18.66
C ASP A 58 -16.66 45.02 19.38
N LEU A 59 -16.87 45.30 20.66
CA LEU A 59 -18.07 44.91 21.42
C LEU A 59 -19.33 45.62 20.90
N ALA A 60 -19.26 46.96 20.77
CA ALA A 60 -20.39 47.81 20.35
C ALA A 60 -20.86 47.48 18.92
N SER A 61 -19.96 47.07 18.02
CA SER A 61 -20.28 46.70 16.64
C SER A 61 -20.80 45.31 16.50
N GLY A 62 -20.94 44.53 17.58
CA GLY A 62 -21.32 43.11 17.50
C GLY A 62 -20.33 42.23 16.71
N ASN A 63 -19.21 42.81 16.32
CA ASN A 63 -18.21 42.17 15.45
C ASN A 63 -17.29 41.24 16.25
N THR A 64 -17.89 40.43 17.11
CA THR A 64 -17.24 39.33 17.79
C THR A 64 -17.14 38.19 16.80
N LEU A 65 -15.95 38.01 16.20
CA LEU A 65 -15.73 36.87 15.29
C LEU A 65 -16.01 35.57 16.03
N ALA A 66 -17.10 34.92 15.68
CA ALA A 66 -17.35 33.54 16.07
C ALA A 66 -16.28 32.65 15.39
N GLY A 67 -15.59 31.81 16.14
CA GLY A 67 -14.65 30.83 15.63
C GLY A 67 -13.17 31.04 15.99
N THR A 68 -12.33 30.21 15.46
CA THR A 68 -10.89 30.08 15.74
C THR A 68 -10.02 31.20 15.17
N ARG A 69 -10.59 32.15 14.41
CA ARG A 69 -9.83 33.25 13.78
C ARG A 69 -9.51 34.36 14.77
N THR A 70 -8.23 34.63 14.93
CA THR A 70 -7.73 35.74 15.82
C THR A 70 -7.70 37.10 15.11
N ARG A 71 -7.72 37.16 13.78
CA ARG A 71 -7.64 38.39 12.98
C ARG A 71 -8.87 38.57 12.08
N LYS A 72 -9.24 39.84 11.87
CA LYS A 72 -10.30 40.22 10.92
C LYS A 72 -9.97 39.72 9.50
N PRO A 73 -10.96 39.44 8.65
CA PRO A 73 -10.74 39.19 7.22
C PRO A 73 -9.88 40.34 6.62
N GLY A 74 -8.86 39.98 5.84
CA GLY A 74 -7.91 40.95 5.28
C GLY A 74 -6.76 41.35 6.22
N GLY A 75 -6.85 41.05 7.52
CA GLY A 75 -5.79 41.29 8.51
C GLY A 75 -4.74 40.20 8.51
N GLY A 76 -3.69 40.33 7.75
CA GLY A 76 -2.60 39.38 7.66
C GLY A 76 -1.57 39.78 6.62
N ARG A 77 -0.52 38.98 6.47
CA ARG A 77 0.45 39.14 5.38
C ARG A 77 -0.29 38.91 4.05
N LYS A 78 -0.23 39.88 3.13
CA LYS A 78 -0.79 39.72 1.76
C LYS A 78 -0.20 38.46 1.09
N ARG A 79 -1.02 37.78 0.32
CA ARG A 79 -0.60 36.61 -0.47
C ARG A 79 0.53 36.99 -1.41
N ALA A 80 1.39 36.02 -1.74
CA ALA A 80 2.49 36.27 -2.70
C ALA A 80 1.97 36.80 -4.05
N THR A 81 0.88 36.24 -4.54
CA THR A 81 0.20 36.64 -5.80
C THR A 81 -0.43 38.05 -5.74
N GLU A 82 -0.76 38.59 -4.55
CA GLU A 82 -1.27 39.96 -4.40
C GLU A 82 -0.14 40.99 -4.40
N ARG A 83 1.10 40.56 -4.09
CA ARG A 83 2.29 41.41 -4.07
C ARG A 83 3.07 41.36 -5.37
N ASP A 84 2.90 40.27 -6.10
CA ASP A 84 3.63 39.96 -7.31
C ASP A 84 2.63 39.41 -8.33
N ALA A 85 2.22 40.28 -9.26
CA ALA A 85 1.18 39.99 -10.25
C ALA A 85 1.64 39.01 -11.35
N THR A 86 2.95 38.91 -11.58
CA THR A 86 3.51 38.05 -12.63
C THR A 86 3.90 36.66 -12.14
N LEU A 87 4.02 36.48 -10.81
CA LEU A 87 4.45 35.24 -10.19
C LEU A 87 3.68 34.00 -10.68
N LEU A 88 2.34 34.09 -10.76
CA LEU A 88 1.50 32.96 -11.12
C LEU A 88 1.66 32.59 -12.61
N ARG A 89 1.78 33.60 -13.48
CA ARG A 89 2.02 33.42 -14.92
C ARG A 89 3.38 32.77 -15.17
N ASP A 90 4.39 33.23 -14.49
CA ASP A 90 5.76 32.74 -14.70
C ASP A 90 5.96 31.35 -14.08
N LEU A 91 5.26 31.03 -12.99
CA LEU A 91 5.16 29.66 -12.48
C LEU A 91 4.44 28.73 -13.47
N ASP A 92 3.32 29.15 -14.04
CA ASP A 92 2.58 28.37 -15.03
C ASP A 92 3.43 28.11 -16.30
N ALA A 93 4.17 29.10 -16.76
CA ALA A 93 5.11 28.97 -17.86
C ALA A 93 6.26 27.98 -17.56
N LEU A 94 6.76 27.92 -16.33
CA LEU A 94 7.77 26.95 -15.91
C LEU A 94 7.25 25.51 -15.82
N VAL A 95 5.95 25.36 -15.66
CA VAL A 95 5.28 24.06 -15.58
C VAL A 95 4.74 23.64 -16.96
N GLU A 96 4.57 24.59 -17.90
CA GLU A 96 4.21 24.29 -19.27
C GLU A 96 5.30 23.46 -19.95
N PRO A 97 5.00 22.29 -20.54
CA PRO A 97 6.04 21.36 -20.92
C PRO A 97 6.89 21.84 -22.09
N THR A 98 8.17 21.84 -21.87
CA THR A 98 9.18 21.68 -22.91
C THR A 98 9.29 20.21 -23.39
N ALA A 99 8.36 19.34 -22.99
CA ALA A 99 8.37 17.92 -23.32
C ALA A 99 7.64 17.67 -24.65
N PRO A 100 8.21 16.84 -25.56
CA PRO A 100 7.51 16.37 -26.75
C PRO A 100 6.32 15.50 -26.32
N GLY A 101 5.15 16.07 -26.33
CA GLY A 101 3.87 15.39 -26.09
C GLY A 101 3.07 15.28 -27.38
N ASP A 102 2.09 14.40 -27.39
CA ASP A 102 1.08 14.30 -28.43
C ASP A 102 0.43 15.69 -28.64
N PRO A 103 0.48 16.26 -29.84
CA PRO A 103 -0.09 17.59 -30.12
C PRO A 103 -1.61 17.66 -29.86
N ASP A 104 -2.30 16.52 -29.80
CA ASP A 104 -3.74 16.46 -29.55
C ASP A 104 -4.10 16.39 -28.05
N SER A 105 -3.11 16.30 -27.17
CA SER A 105 -3.31 16.28 -25.71
C SER A 105 -2.33 17.19 -25.00
N PRO A 106 -2.71 18.41 -24.58
CA PRO A 106 -1.82 19.29 -23.80
C PRO A 106 -1.57 18.68 -22.43
N LEU A 107 -0.52 17.83 -22.33
CA LEU A 107 -0.04 17.26 -21.10
C LEU A 107 0.69 18.32 -20.28
N ARG A 108 0.00 18.96 -19.35
CA ARG A 108 0.62 19.86 -18.35
C ARG A 108 1.17 19.05 -17.19
N TRP A 109 2.49 18.88 -17.14
CA TRP A 109 3.18 18.25 -16.03
C TRP A 109 4.62 18.71 -15.93
N THR A 110 5.20 18.61 -14.76
CA THR A 110 6.63 18.85 -14.53
C THR A 110 7.19 17.83 -13.56
N CYS A 111 8.42 17.36 -13.80
CA CYS A 111 9.21 16.57 -12.85
C CYS A 111 10.10 17.45 -11.96
N LEU A 112 10.06 18.77 -12.10
CA LEU A 112 10.80 19.68 -11.24
C LEU A 112 10.21 19.66 -9.83
N SER A 113 11.06 19.65 -8.83
CA SER A 113 10.61 19.77 -7.44
C SER A 113 10.15 21.20 -7.16
N ALA A 114 9.25 21.39 -6.16
CA ALA A 114 8.86 22.73 -5.73
C ALA A 114 10.08 23.60 -5.31
N ARG A 115 11.16 22.98 -4.83
CA ARG A 115 12.42 23.69 -4.53
C ARG A 115 13.11 24.15 -5.79
N THR A 116 13.20 23.31 -6.81
CA THR A 116 13.80 23.67 -8.10
C THR A 116 13.02 24.78 -8.80
N LEU A 117 11.67 24.69 -8.73
CA LEU A 117 10.80 25.75 -9.25
C LEU A 117 10.97 27.07 -8.49
N ALA A 118 11.14 27.02 -7.15
CA ALA A 118 11.43 28.23 -6.37
C ALA A 118 12.73 28.91 -6.77
N VAL A 119 13.79 28.11 -7.03
CA VAL A 119 15.08 28.63 -7.53
C VAL A 119 14.93 29.21 -8.94
N ALA A 120 14.18 28.55 -9.81
CA ALA A 120 13.94 29.08 -11.16
C ALA A 120 13.14 30.40 -11.13
N LEU A 121 12.15 30.50 -10.25
CA LEU A 121 11.39 31.74 -10.03
C LEU A 121 12.25 32.85 -9.43
N GLU A 122 13.19 32.52 -8.55
CA GLU A 122 14.16 33.47 -8.02
C GLU A 122 15.03 34.05 -9.13
N GLY A 123 15.46 33.21 -10.10
CA GLY A 123 16.14 33.67 -11.30
C GLY A 123 15.32 34.61 -12.20
N LEU A 124 13.99 34.55 -12.11
CA LEU A 124 13.06 35.47 -12.78
C LEU A 124 12.69 36.70 -11.93
N GLY A 125 13.29 36.87 -10.74
CA GLY A 125 13.07 37.99 -9.85
C GLY A 125 11.97 37.79 -8.80
N HIS A 126 11.40 36.59 -8.66
CA HIS A 126 10.37 36.27 -7.67
C HIS A 126 10.95 35.70 -6.40
N HIS A 127 10.72 36.33 -5.26
CA HIS A 127 11.18 35.84 -3.95
C HIS A 127 10.09 35.04 -3.22
N VAL A 128 10.03 33.72 -3.53
CA VAL A 128 9.04 32.80 -2.94
C VAL A 128 9.69 31.53 -2.41
N SER A 129 9.17 31.04 -1.28
CA SER A 129 9.62 29.76 -0.74
C SER A 129 8.99 28.58 -1.49
N HIS A 130 9.63 27.43 -1.43
CA HIS A 130 9.10 26.18 -2.02
C HIS A 130 7.73 25.76 -1.46
N THR A 131 7.40 26.18 -0.23
CA THR A 131 6.07 25.93 0.37
C THR A 131 5.01 26.76 -0.36
N VAL A 132 5.30 28.04 -0.63
CA VAL A 132 4.40 28.92 -1.40
C VAL A 132 4.25 28.39 -2.84
N VAL A 133 5.34 27.94 -3.47
CA VAL A 133 5.26 27.30 -4.81
C VAL A 133 4.35 26.08 -4.81
N ALA A 134 4.44 25.22 -3.79
CA ALA A 134 3.56 24.05 -3.67
C ALA A 134 2.08 24.46 -3.51
N GLU A 135 1.79 25.49 -2.69
CA GLU A 135 0.45 26.05 -2.51
C GLU A 135 -0.10 26.64 -3.83
N LEU A 136 0.74 27.36 -4.58
CA LEU A 136 0.37 27.90 -5.88
C LEU A 136 0.09 26.81 -6.93
N LEU A 137 0.91 25.76 -6.97
CA LEU A 137 0.68 24.59 -7.82
C LEU A 137 -0.66 23.92 -7.49
N HIS A 138 -0.99 23.75 -6.21
CA HIS A 138 -2.30 23.25 -5.80
C HIS A 138 -3.44 24.18 -6.26
N GLY A 139 -3.25 25.50 -6.17
CA GLY A 139 -4.20 26.50 -6.66
C GLY A 139 -4.39 26.44 -8.18
N LEU A 140 -3.37 26.06 -8.94
CA LEU A 140 -3.41 25.81 -10.38
C LEU A 140 -3.96 24.41 -10.74
N GLY A 141 -4.38 23.60 -9.76
CA GLY A 141 -4.93 22.26 -9.97
C GLY A 141 -3.90 21.14 -10.09
N TYR A 142 -2.62 21.40 -9.79
CA TYR A 142 -1.58 20.39 -9.78
C TYR A 142 -1.46 19.71 -8.41
N SER A 143 -1.19 18.41 -8.42
CA SER A 143 -0.83 17.66 -7.23
C SER A 143 0.18 16.57 -7.59
N LEU A 144 0.95 16.11 -6.61
CA LEU A 144 1.87 15.00 -6.80
C LEU A 144 1.07 13.72 -7.05
N GLN A 145 1.17 13.19 -8.27
CA GLN A 145 0.48 11.98 -8.68
C GLN A 145 1.48 10.85 -8.95
N GLY A 146 1.21 9.68 -8.38
CA GLY A 146 1.88 8.45 -8.77
C GLY A 146 1.14 7.76 -9.91
N ASN A 147 1.83 6.91 -10.66
CA ASN A 147 1.17 6.09 -11.66
C ASN A 147 0.16 5.15 -11.01
N VAL A 148 -1.10 5.25 -11.40
CA VAL A 148 -2.19 4.39 -10.92
C VAL A 148 -2.43 3.30 -11.96
N LYS A 149 -2.30 2.04 -11.54
CA LYS A 149 -2.58 0.87 -12.38
C LYS A 149 -4.11 0.68 -12.55
N THR A 150 -4.73 1.48 -13.40
CA THR A 150 -6.19 1.45 -13.65
C THR A 150 -6.55 0.82 -14.99
N ARG A 151 -5.63 0.85 -15.97
CA ARG A 151 -5.89 0.28 -17.29
C ARG A 151 -5.76 -1.24 -17.20
N GLU A 152 -6.89 -1.94 -17.24
CA GLU A 152 -6.96 -3.37 -17.44
C GLU A 152 -7.00 -3.64 -18.95
N GLY A 153 -6.40 -4.76 -19.40
CA GLY A 153 -6.54 -5.23 -20.77
C GLY A 153 -7.99 -5.58 -21.09
N ARG A 154 -8.24 -6.13 -22.31
CA ARG A 154 -9.56 -6.57 -22.74
C ARG A 154 -10.21 -7.44 -21.66
N GLN A 155 -11.36 -7.02 -21.15
CA GLN A 155 -12.10 -7.78 -20.16
C GLN A 155 -12.88 -8.91 -20.85
N HIS A 156 -12.83 -10.11 -20.27
CA HIS A 156 -13.64 -11.23 -20.75
C HIS A 156 -15.11 -10.98 -20.37
N VAL A 157 -16.04 -11.31 -21.29
CA VAL A 157 -17.49 -11.09 -21.07
C VAL A 157 -18.01 -11.78 -19.81
N ASP A 158 -17.49 -12.96 -19.47
CA ASP A 158 -17.89 -13.73 -18.30
C ASP A 158 -17.07 -13.41 -17.03
N ARG A 159 -16.34 -12.30 -17.01
CA ARG A 159 -15.47 -11.93 -15.89
C ARG A 159 -16.21 -11.96 -14.54
N ASP A 160 -17.33 -11.26 -14.44
CA ASP A 160 -18.09 -11.18 -13.20
C ASP A 160 -18.79 -12.50 -12.83
N ALA A 161 -19.19 -13.28 -13.84
CA ALA A 161 -19.75 -14.61 -13.65
C ALA A 161 -18.68 -15.56 -13.05
N GLN A 162 -17.43 -15.50 -13.56
CA GLN A 162 -16.32 -16.28 -13.02
C GLN A 162 -15.97 -15.89 -11.57
N PHE A 163 -15.94 -14.59 -11.22
CA PHE A 163 -15.74 -14.16 -9.85
C PHE A 163 -16.84 -14.69 -8.91
N ARG A 164 -18.10 -14.63 -9.32
CA ARG A 164 -19.21 -15.20 -8.58
C ARG A 164 -19.09 -16.72 -8.43
N TYR A 165 -18.64 -17.40 -9.48
CA TYR A 165 -18.40 -18.84 -9.47
C TYR A 165 -17.31 -19.19 -8.43
N ILE A 166 -16.14 -18.55 -8.51
CA ILE A 166 -15.04 -18.72 -7.54
C ILE A 166 -15.55 -18.50 -6.12
N ALA A 167 -16.25 -17.39 -5.86
CA ALA A 167 -16.75 -17.06 -4.54
C ALA A 167 -17.72 -18.13 -3.97
N ARG A 168 -18.57 -18.72 -4.83
CA ARG A 168 -19.45 -19.82 -4.41
C ARG A 168 -18.66 -21.09 -4.07
N ARG A 169 -17.65 -21.45 -4.89
CA ARG A 169 -16.81 -22.64 -4.67
C ARG A 169 -15.99 -22.48 -3.38
N VAL A 170 -15.41 -21.30 -3.15
CA VAL A 170 -14.66 -20.98 -1.94
C VAL A 170 -15.55 -21.15 -0.69
N ARG A 171 -16.75 -20.55 -0.69
CA ARG A 171 -17.68 -20.68 0.45
C ARG A 171 -18.11 -22.13 0.68
N ALA A 172 -18.36 -22.89 -0.40
CA ALA A 172 -18.75 -24.30 -0.30
C ALA A 172 -17.63 -25.16 0.29
N ALA A 173 -16.37 -24.94 -0.13
CA ALA A 173 -15.22 -25.65 0.41
C ALA A 173 -15.00 -25.31 1.90
N GLN A 174 -15.08 -24.03 2.26
CA GLN A 174 -14.94 -23.58 3.66
C GLN A 174 -16.02 -24.16 4.59
N ARG A 175 -17.30 -24.21 4.14
CA ARG A 175 -18.36 -24.85 4.91
C ARG A 175 -18.12 -26.35 5.16
N ARG A 176 -17.41 -27.00 4.25
CA ARG A 176 -17.01 -28.42 4.38
C ARG A 176 -15.67 -28.58 5.10
N GLN A 177 -15.13 -27.51 5.67
CA GLN A 177 -13.82 -27.48 6.34
C GLN A 177 -12.68 -27.99 5.45
N GLN A 178 -12.81 -27.84 4.13
CA GLN A 178 -11.76 -28.18 3.19
C GLN A 178 -10.83 -26.98 2.98
N PRO A 179 -9.51 -27.19 2.89
CA PRO A 179 -8.55 -26.10 2.65
C PRO A 179 -8.85 -25.36 1.36
N THR A 180 -8.76 -24.05 1.45
CA THR A 180 -8.96 -23.14 0.33
C THR A 180 -7.79 -22.19 0.27
N ILE A 181 -6.99 -22.30 -0.77
CA ILE A 181 -5.75 -21.54 -0.93
C ILE A 181 -5.77 -20.63 -2.16
N SER A 182 -5.07 -19.53 -2.04
CA SER A 182 -4.75 -18.61 -3.13
C SER A 182 -3.25 -18.71 -3.38
N VAL A 183 -2.85 -18.91 -4.63
CA VAL A 183 -1.45 -19.14 -5.00
C VAL A 183 -0.99 -18.17 -6.07
N ASP A 184 0.27 -17.75 -5.99
CA ASP A 184 0.91 -16.95 -7.02
C ASP A 184 2.42 -16.82 -6.77
N THR A 185 3.16 -16.34 -7.78
CA THR A 185 4.55 -15.93 -7.67
C THR A 185 4.62 -14.43 -7.38
N LYS A 186 5.22 -14.04 -6.25
CA LYS A 186 5.55 -12.64 -5.99
C LYS A 186 6.62 -12.19 -7.00
N LYS A 187 6.61 -10.89 -7.32
CA LYS A 187 7.68 -10.28 -8.12
C LYS A 187 9.04 -10.81 -7.69
N LYS A 188 9.83 -11.24 -8.67
CA LYS A 188 11.23 -11.70 -8.45
C LYS A 188 12.08 -10.55 -7.94
N GLU A 189 12.85 -10.81 -6.89
CA GLU A 189 13.68 -9.79 -6.24
C GLU A 189 15.17 -10.05 -6.54
N LEU A 190 15.93 -8.98 -6.72
CA LEU A 190 17.38 -9.07 -6.83
C LEU A 190 17.99 -9.37 -5.46
N VAL A 191 18.91 -10.32 -5.41
CA VAL A 191 19.65 -10.68 -4.19
C VAL A 191 20.97 -9.94 -4.19
N GLY A 192 21.19 -9.11 -3.18
CA GLY A 192 22.41 -8.32 -3.04
C GLY A 192 22.14 -6.95 -2.43
N ASP A 193 23.19 -6.17 -2.39
CA ASP A 193 23.17 -4.83 -1.81
C ASP A 193 22.58 -3.81 -2.80
N PHE A 194 21.30 -3.99 -3.11
CA PHE A 194 20.53 -3.15 -4.03
C PHE A 194 19.51 -2.31 -3.29
N LYS A 195 19.14 -1.16 -3.89
CA LYS A 195 18.09 -0.29 -3.36
C LYS A 195 16.74 -1.01 -3.40
N ASN A 196 16.14 -1.20 -2.23
CA ASN A 196 14.74 -1.62 -2.14
C ASN A 196 13.83 -0.40 -1.96
N ALA A 197 12.61 -0.49 -2.49
CA ALA A 197 11.65 0.60 -2.44
C ALA A 197 11.23 0.94 -1.00
N GLY A 198 10.91 2.23 -0.78
CA GLY A 198 10.43 2.74 0.50
C GLY A 198 11.53 3.27 1.42
N ARG A 199 11.16 3.49 2.70
CA ARG A 199 12.02 4.04 3.74
C ARG A 199 11.83 3.26 5.04
N ALA A 200 12.93 3.02 5.77
CA ALA A 200 12.91 2.44 7.10
C ALA A 200 13.46 3.44 8.12
N TRP A 201 12.97 3.40 9.35
CA TRP A 201 13.53 4.16 10.45
C TRP A 201 14.90 3.61 10.84
N ARG A 202 15.90 4.47 10.85
CA ARG A 202 17.30 4.17 11.21
C ARG A 202 17.89 5.32 12.02
N PRO A 203 19.01 5.10 12.73
CA PRO A 203 19.73 6.19 13.35
C PRO A 203 20.03 7.30 12.35
N ALA A 204 19.90 8.55 12.79
CA ALA A 204 20.16 9.70 11.96
C ALA A 204 21.59 9.63 11.38
N GLN A 205 21.73 10.04 10.12
CA GLN A 205 23.01 10.04 9.39
C GLN A 205 23.63 8.65 9.11
N SER A 206 22.91 7.54 9.39
CA SER A 206 23.36 6.18 9.12
C SER A 206 22.45 5.47 8.08
N PRO A 207 22.37 5.96 6.83
CA PRO A 207 21.60 5.27 5.79
C PRO A 207 22.34 3.99 5.36
N HIS A 208 21.61 2.96 4.93
CA HIS A 208 22.23 1.85 4.20
C HIS A 208 22.80 2.39 2.88
N ARG A 209 24.08 2.19 2.69
CA ARG A 209 24.73 2.43 1.41
C ARG A 209 24.53 1.22 0.54
N VAL A 210 23.99 1.40 -0.64
CA VAL A 210 23.68 0.34 -1.61
C VAL A 210 24.38 0.65 -2.94
N ARG A 211 24.41 -0.32 -3.82
CA ARG A 211 25.02 -0.16 -5.16
C ARG A 211 24.31 0.90 -5.97
N VAL A 212 25.07 1.62 -6.79
CA VAL A 212 24.54 2.66 -7.69
C VAL A 212 23.72 2.04 -8.83
N HIS A 213 24.10 0.83 -9.27
CA HIS A 213 23.46 0.13 -10.37
C HIS A 213 22.93 -1.22 -9.95
N ASP A 214 21.71 -1.54 -10.41
CA ASP A 214 21.01 -2.81 -10.14
C ASP A 214 21.39 -3.88 -11.18
N PHE A 215 22.69 -4.14 -11.36
CA PHE A 215 23.13 -5.24 -12.24
C PHE A 215 23.06 -6.57 -11.54
N LEU A 216 22.52 -7.57 -12.27
CA LEU A 216 22.46 -8.95 -11.78
C LEU A 216 23.88 -9.47 -11.50
N ILE A 217 24.17 -9.78 -10.25
CA ILE A 217 25.44 -10.36 -9.87
C ILE A 217 25.30 -11.88 -9.96
N LYS A 218 25.99 -12.47 -10.92
CA LYS A 218 26.10 -13.94 -11.00
C LYS A 218 27.15 -14.43 -10.02
N THR A 219 26.78 -14.52 -8.76
CA THR A 219 27.59 -15.16 -7.71
C THR A 219 26.82 -16.32 -7.12
N PRO A 220 27.47 -17.28 -6.44
CA PRO A 220 26.77 -18.38 -5.76
C PRO A 220 25.71 -17.92 -4.75
N THR A 221 25.83 -16.69 -4.24
CA THR A 221 24.92 -16.08 -3.26
C THR A 221 24.05 -14.97 -3.86
N GLY A 222 24.37 -14.51 -5.08
CA GLY A 222 23.64 -13.49 -5.82
C GLY A 222 22.74 -14.10 -6.89
N GLY A 223 21.83 -13.29 -7.44
CA GLY A 223 20.89 -13.73 -8.46
C GLY A 223 19.51 -13.14 -8.23
N LYS A 224 18.49 -13.92 -8.54
CA LYS A 224 17.09 -13.55 -8.28
C LYS A 224 16.48 -14.55 -7.31
N ALA A 225 15.86 -14.04 -6.28
CA ALA A 225 14.95 -14.81 -5.45
C ALA A 225 13.56 -14.84 -6.11
N ILE A 226 12.94 -16.01 -6.10
CA ILE A 226 11.62 -16.26 -6.68
C ILE A 226 10.68 -16.70 -5.54
N PRO A 227 10.01 -15.77 -4.85
CA PRO A 227 9.09 -16.14 -3.79
C PRO A 227 7.77 -16.64 -4.38
N TYR A 228 7.45 -17.92 -4.22
CA TYR A 228 6.15 -18.48 -4.54
C TYR A 228 5.33 -18.63 -3.28
N GLY A 229 4.16 -18.00 -3.25
CA GLY A 229 3.28 -17.95 -2.09
C GLY A 229 2.10 -18.91 -2.20
N VAL A 230 1.72 -19.44 -1.05
CA VAL A 230 0.46 -20.18 -0.82
C VAL A 230 -0.22 -19.52 0.38
N TYR A 231 -1.37 -18.92 0.17
CA TYR A 231 -2.13 -18.23 1.21
C TYR A 231 -3.43 -19.00 1.53
N ASP A 232 -3.57 -19.45 2.77
CA ASP A 232 -4.79 -20.08 3.27
C ASP A 232 -5.84 -19.03 3.60
N LEU A 233 -6.92 -19.03 2.82
CA LEU A 233 -8.00 -18.04 2.91
C LEU A 233 -8.83 -18.17 4.19
N HIS A 234 -8.86 -19.35 4.80
CA HIS A 234 -9.64 -19.58 6.01
C HIS A 234 -8.85 -19.27 7.27
N ARG A 235 -7.58 -19.68 7.32
CA ARG A 235 -6.73 -19.54 8.49
C ARG A 235 -5.97 -18.22 8.57
N ASN A 236 -5.98 -17.45 7.49
CA ASN A 236 -5.15 -16.24 7.34
C ASN A 236 -3.66 -16.54 7.59
N GLU A 237 -3.17 -17.61 6.97
CA GLU A 237 -1.80 -18.07 7.09
C GLU A 237 -1.15 -18.14 5.71
N GLY A 238 0.14 -17.81 5.65
CA GLY A 238 0.93 -17.84 4.42
C GLY A 238 2.11 -18.81 4.51
N TRP A 239 2.36 -19.49 3.43
CA TRP A 239 3.60 -20.20 3.15
C TRP A 239 4.30 -19.59 1.96
N VAL A 240 5.62 -19.42 2.03
CA VAL A 240 6.40 -18.93 0.90
C VAL A 240 7.64 -19.80 0.70
N SER A 241 7.73 -20.43 -0.46
CA SER A 241 8.97 -21.04 -0.93
C SER A 241 9.81 -19.99 -1.66
N VAL A 242 11.03 -19.76 -1.22
CA VAL A 242 11.96 -18.85 -1.88
C VAL A 242 12.85 -19.66 -2.83
N GLY A 243 12.48 -19.73 -4.09
CA GLY A 243 13.24 -20.41 -5.13
C GLY A 243 14.41 -19.59 -5.65
N ILE A 244 15.39 -20.27 -6.24
CA ILE A 244 16.61 -19.66 -6.79
C ILE A 244 16.89 -20.05 -8.24
N ASP A 245 16.07 -20.93 -8.80
CA ASP A 245 16.25 -21.45 -10.18
C ASP A 245 15.25 -20.81 -11.15
N HIS A 246 14.15 -21.47 -11.46
CA HIS A 246 13.15 -20.99 -12.42
C HIS A 246 11.75 -21.00 -11.83
N ASP A 247 10.94 -20.05 -12.30
CA ASP A 247 9.53 -19.94 -11.97
C ASP A 247 8.72 -20.84 -12.93
N THR A 248 8.65 -22.11 -12.60
CA THR A 248 7.99 -23.14 -13.41
C THR A 248 6.79 -23.76 -12.69
N ALA A 249 5.94 -24.47 -13.42
CA ALA A 249 4.82 -25.19 -12.82
C ALA A 249 5.28 -26.25 -11.81
N SER A 250 6.43 -26.89 -12.04
CA SER A 250 7.00 -27.84 -11.09
C SER A 250 7.39 -27.17 -9.77
N PHE A 251 8.00 -25.97 -9.81
CA PHE A 251 8.28 -25.17 -8.62
C PHE A 251 7.00 -24.74 -7.88
N ALA A 252 6.01 -24.28 -8.64
CA ALA A 252 4.71 -23.88 -8.11
C ALA A 252 4.03 -25.02 -7.34
N VAL A 253 3.93 -26.21 -7.95
CA VAL A 253 3.29 -27.39 -7.31
C VAL A 253 4.13 -27.92 -6.16
N GLN A 254 5.46 -27.89 -6.25
CA GLN A 254 6.33 -28.23 -5.13
C GLN A 254 6.11 -27.30 -3.92
N SER A 255 5.90 -26.00 -4.17
CA SER A 255 5.59 -25.04 -3.11
C SER A 255 4.25 -25.33 -2.44
N ILE A 256 3.22 -25.71 -3.22
CA ILE A 256 1.92 -26.17 -2.69
C ILE A 256 2.09 -27.45 -1.88
N ARG A 257 2.91 -28.39 -2.34
CA ARG A 257 3.22 -29.63 -1.61
C ARG A 257 3.88 -29.35 -0.27
N ARG A 258 4.87 -28.43 -0.20
CA ARG A 258 5.53 -28.03 1.04
C ARG A 258 4.54 -27.38 2.00
N TRP A 259 3.72 -26.45 1.52
CA TRP A 259 2.63 -25.90 2.30
C TRP A 259 1.73 -26.98 2.88
N TRP A 260 1.31 -27.94 2.05
CA TRP A 260 0.46 -29.04 2.52
C TRP A 260 1.13 -29.84 3.64
N GLN A 261 2.40 -30.19 3.47
CA GLN A 261 3.15 -30.98 4.47
C GLN A 261 3.35 -30.23 5.78
N GLN A 262 3.70 -28.95 5.71
CA GLN A 262 4.13 -28.15 6.86
C GLN A 262 2.97 -27.47 7.60
N MET A 263 1.91 -27.10 6.89
CA MET A 263 0.81 -26.31 7.43
C MET A 263 -0.56 -26.93 7.16
N GLY A 264 -0.82 -27.34 5.92
CA GLY A 264 -2.15 -27.80 5.51
C GLY A 264 -2.55 -29.10 6.20
N ARG A 265 -1.74 -30.16 6.07
CA ARG A 265 -2.05 -31.48 6.65
C ARG A 265 -2.23 -31.47 8.18
N PRO A 266 -1.39 -30.78 8.97
CA PRO A 266 -1.63 -30.64 10.40
C PRO A 266 -2.92 -29.91 10.76
N ALA A 267 -3.30 -28.90 9.96
CA ALA A 267 -4.48 -28.08 10.21
C ALA A 267 -5.79 -28.72 9.72
N TYR A 268 -5.74 -29.52 8.65
CA TYR A 268 -6.90 -30.10 8.00
C TYR A 268 -6.80 -31.64 7.93
N ARG A 269 -6.85 -32.28 9.09
CA ARG A 269 -6.61 -33.74 9.24
C ARG A 269 -7.62 -34.60 8.44
N GLU A 270 -8.86 -34.13 8.34
CA GLU A 270 -9.96 -34.80 7.65
C GLU A 270 -10.14 -34.33 6.20
N ALA A 271 -9.20 -33.55 5.66
CA ALA A 271 -9.34 -33.07 4.29
C ALA A 271 -9.19 -34.20 3.28
N HIS A 272 -10.10 -34.24 2.34
CA HIS A 272 -10.09 -35.12 1.17
C HIS A 272 -10.03 -34.32 -0.13
N ALA A 273 -10.13 -33.00 -0.06
CA ALA A 273 -10.03 -32.11 -1.20
C ALA A 273 -9.31 -30.80 -0.83
N VAL A 274 -8.79 -30.09 -1.81
CA VAL A 274 -8.27 -28.73 -1.70
C VAL A 274 -8.80 -27.88 -2.85
N LEU A 275 -9.20 -26.65 -2.55
CA LEU A 275 -9.55 -25.65 -3.57
C LEU A 275 -8.41 -24.67 -3.74
N ILE A 276 -7.90 -24.55 -4.97
CA ILE A 276 -6.86 -23.60 -5.36
C ILE A 276 -7.47 -22.49 -6.21
N THR A 277 -7.25 -21.26 -5.84
CA THR A 277 -7.51 -20.09 -6.68
C THR A 277 -6.18 -19.55 -7.20
N ALA A 278 -6.05 -19.35 -8.50
CA ALA A 278 -4.80 -18.97 -9.17
C ALA A 278 -5.05 -18.04 -10.35
N ASP A 279 -4.05 -17.30 -10.75
CA ASP A 279 -4.10 -16.54 -12.00
C ASP A 279 -4.14 -17.47 -13.22
N ALA A 280 -4.65 -16.99 -14.35
CA ALA A 280 -4.73 -17.76 -15.58
C ALA A 280 -3.39 -17.84 -16.34
N GLY A 281 -2.39 -17.06 -15.92
CA GLY A 281 -1.05 -16.99 -16.53
C GLY A 281 0.07 -17.40 -15.58
N GLY A 282 1.33 -17.24 -16.02
CA GLY A 282 2.50 -17.58 -15.21
C GLY A 282 2.70 -19.07 -15.00
N SER A 283 3.43 -19.44 -13.93
CA SER A 283 3.77 -20.85 -13.58
C SER A 283 2.57 -21.71 -13.23
N ASN A 284 1.45 -21.10 -12.85
CA ASN A 284 0.17 -21.77 -12.54
C ASN A 284 -0.90 -21.54 -13.64
N GLY A 285 -0.46 -21.23 -14.87
CA GLY A 285 -1.36 -20.89 -15.97
C GLY A 285 -2.34 -22.00 -16.37
N ALA A 286 -3.59 -21.61 -16.65
CA ALA A 286 -4.69 -22.53 -17.00
C ALA A 286 -4.41 -23.40 -18.24
N ARG A 287 -3.59 -22.90 -19.16
CA ARG A 287 -3.24 -23.61 -20.42
C ARG A 287 -2.02 -24.51 -20.28
N LEU A 288 -1.26 -24.43 -19.17
CA LEU A 288 -0.02 -25.19 -19.00
C LEU A 288 -0.32 -26.66 -18.74
N ARG A 289 0.17 -27.53 -19.65
CA ARG A 289 0.08 -28.99 -19.50
C ARG A 289 0.89 -29.46 -18.28
N LEU A 290 2.09 -28.91 -18.09
CA LEU A 290 2.96 -29.24 -16.95
C LEU A 290 2.29 -28.96 -15.61
N TRP A 291 1.57 -27.84 -15.47
CA TRP A 291 0.81 -27.53 -14.26
C TRP A 291 -0.21 -28.64 -13.94
N LYS A 292 -0.99 -29.07 -14.92
CA LYS A 292 -2.00 -30.12 -14.73
C LYS A 292 -1.37 -31.46 -14.39
N TRP A 293 -0.28 -31.79 -15.06
CA TRP A 293 0.46 -33.03 -14.82
C TRP A 293 1.08 -33.08 -13.43
N GLU A 294 1.73 -32.02 -13.00
CA GLU A 294 2.30 -31.90 -11.65
C GLU A 294 1.23 -31.93 -10.56
N LEU A 295 0.07 -31.31 -10.78
CA LEU A 295 -1.06 -31.41 -9.86
C LEU A 295 -1.60 -32.84 -9.77
N GLN A 296 -1.57 -33.61 -10.85
CA GLN A 296 -1.90 -35.04 -10.77
C GLN A 296 -0.93 -35.81 -9.88
N GLN A 297 0.37 -35.52 -9.99
CA GLN A 297 1.35 -36.16 -9.13
C GLN A 297 1.10 -35.75 -7.64
N LEU A 298 0.73 -34.51 -7.39
CA LEU A 298 0.39 -34.04 -6.05
C LEU A 298 -0.88 -34.74 -5.54
N ALA A 299 -1.94 -34.82 -6.35
CA ALA A 299 -3.19 -35.52 -5.99
C ALA A 299 -2.92 -36.96 -5.60
N ASN A 300 -2.14 -37.68 -6.40
CA ASN A 300 -1.77 -39.10 -6.16
C ASN A 300 -0.99 -39.27 -4.85
N ARG A 301 -0.04 -38.36 -4.55
CA ARG A 301 0.78 -38.42 -3.33
C ARG A 301 0.00 -38.08 -2.06
N THR A 302 -0.95 -37.17 -2.17
CA THR A 302 -1.69 -36.65 -1.00
C THR A 302 -3.04 -37.32 -0.77
N GLY A 303 -3.59 -37.96 -1.81
CA GLY A 303 -4.96 -38.51 -1.82
C GLY A 303 -6.04 -37.42 -1.87
N LEU A 304 -5.67 -36.15 -2.15
CA LEU A 304 -6.60 -35.04 -2.23
C LEU A 304 -7.16 -34.88 -3.64
N ALA A 305 -8.46 -34.65 -3.76
CA ALA A 305 -9.05 -34.11 -4.95
C ALA A 305 -8.68 -32.60 -5.04
N ILE A 306 -8.02 -32.19 -6.12
CA ILE A 306 -7.51 -30.83 -6.30
C ILE A 306 -8.42 -30.08 -7.26
N THR A 307 -9.24 -29.18 -6.74
CA THR A 307 -10.05 -28.28 -7.55
C THR A 307 -9.29 -26.99 -7.81
N VAL A 308 -9.16 -26.59 -9.07
CA VAL A 308 -8.55 -25.31 -9.47
C VAL A 308 -9.61 -24.41 -10.07
N CYS A 309 -9.61 -23.15 -9.63
CA CYS A 309 -10.40 -22.09 -10.22
C CYS A 309 -9.48 -20.94 -10.60
N HIS A 310 -9.28 -20.71 -11.89
CA HIS A 310 -8.47 -19.60 -12.37
C HIS A 310 -9.26 -18.30 -12.44
N PHE A 311 -8.61 -17.20 -12.07
CA PHE A 311 -9.15 -15.88 -12.31
C PHE A 311 -9.18 -15.58 -13.81
N PRO A 312 -10.14 -14.75 -14.29
CA PRO A 312 -10.17 -14.32 -15.67
C PRO A 312 -8.85 -13.63 -16.08
N PRO A 313 -8.43 -13.76 -17.35
CA PRO A 313 -7.23 -13.06 -17.83
C PRO A 313 -7.27 -11.56 -17.55
N GLY A 314 -6.13 -10.98 -17.17
CA GLY A 314 -6.01 -9.55 -16.87
C GLY A 314 -6.54 -9.11 -15.49
N THR A 315 -6.91 -10.06 -14.64
CA THR A 315 -7.49 -9.75 -13.32
C THR A 315 -6.62 -10.18 -12.13
N SER A 316 -5.31 -10.32 -12.33
CA SER A 316 -4.34 -10.75 -11.29
C SER A 316 -4.42 -9.89 -10.02
N LYS A 317 -4.68 -8.59 -10.17
CA LYS A 317 -4.84 -7.69 -9.01
C LYS A 317 -5.98 -8.09 -8.05
N TRP A 318 -6.89 -8.97 -8.47
CA TRP A 318 -7.99 -9.47 -7.64
C TRP A 318 -7.65 -10.78 -6.93
N ASN A 319 -6.47 -11.36 -7.22
CA ASN A 319 -5.98 -12.53 -6.51
C ASN A 319 -5.75 -12.18 -5.03
N LYS A 320 -6.37 -12.94 -4.13
CA LYS A 320 -6.37 -12.61 -2.68
C LYS A 320 -4.98 -12.60 -2.09
N ILE A 321 -4.08 -13.43 -2.58
CA ILE A 321 -2.70 -13.52 -2.08
C ILE A 321 -1.95 -12.20 -2.25
N GLU A 322 -2.20 -11.43 -3.33
CA GLU A 322 -1.56 -10.14 -3.58
C GLU A 322 -1.82 -9.15 -2.45
N HIS A 323 -3.07 -9.08 -1.99
CA HIS A 323 -3.49 -8.11 -0.97
C HIS A 323 -3.33 -8.62 0.46
N ARG A 324 -3.40 -9.95 0.67
CA ARG A 324 -3.42 -10.55 1.99
C ARG A 324 -2.07 -11.08 2.46
N LEU A 325 -1.15 -11.35 1.53
CA LEU A 325 0.17 -11.86 1.83
C LEU A 325 1.27 -10.97 1.24
N PHE A 326 1.31 -10.80 -0.08
CA PHE A 326 2.42 -10.13 -0.76
C PHE A 326 2.56 -8.65 -0.43
N SER A 327 1.45 -7.94 -0.23
CA SER A 327 1.46 -6.55 0.24
C SER A 327 2.11 -6.41 1.62
N HIS A 328 1.80 -7.34 2.54
CA HIS A 328 2.40 -7.34 3.89
C HIS A 328 3.89 -7.68 3.85
N ILE A 329 4.30 -8.63 3.01
CA ILE A 329 5.72 -8.94 2.78
C ILE A 329 6.44 -7.70 2.22
N ALA A 330 5.85 -7.04 1.22
CA ALA A 330 6.43 -5.83 0.64
C ALA A 330 6.56 -4.68 1.65
N MET A 331 5.61 -4.53 2.56
CA MET A 331 5.70 -3.56 3.66
C MET A 331 6.79 -3.94 4.67
N ASN A 332 6.94 -5.24 5.00
CA ASN A 332 7.88 -5.70 6.01
C ASN A 332 9.34 -5.47 5.61
N TRP A 333 9.67 -5.57 4.35
CA TRP A 333 11.03 -5.31 3.86
C TRP A 333 11.25 -3.95 3.20
N CYS A 334 10.26 -3.04 3.34
CA CYS A 334 10.31 -1.69 2.80
C CYS A 334 11.59 -0.96 3.25
N GLY A 335 12.37 -0.42 2.30
CA GLY A 335 13.60 0.32 2.59
C GLY A 335 14.77 -0.52 3.15
N THR A 336 14.66 -1.85 3.14
CA THR A 336 15.70 -2.77 3.60
C THR A 336 16.32 -3.50 2.41
N PRO A 337 17.64 -3.41 2.16
CA PRO A 337 18.30 -4.16 1.10
C PRO A 337 18.17 -5.68 1.33
N LEU A 338 17.91 -6.42 0.27
CA LEU A 338 17.77 -7.88 0.30
C LEU A 338 19.14 -8.55 0.03
N VAL A 339 20.06 -8.37 0.98
CA VAL A 339 21.48 -8.64 0.81
C VAL A 339 21.81 -10.10 0.48
N ASP A 340 21.04 -11.04 1.01
CA ASP A 340 21.18 -12.47 0.77
C ASP A 340 19.85 -13.21 0.90
N LEU A 341 19.86 -14.50 0.57
CA LEU A 341 18.67 -15.36 0.61
C LEU A 341 18.18 -15.61 2.04
N ALA A 342 19.07 -15.66 3.03
CA ALA A 342 18.71 -15.86 4.44
C ALA A 342 17.92 -14.65 4.96
N THR A 343 18.36 -13.43 4.61
CA THR A 343 17.66 -12.18 4.91
C THR A 343 16.26 -12.18 4.28
N ILE A 344 16.13 -12.58 3.00
CA ILE A 344 14.83 -12.66 2.33
C ILE A 344 13.89 -13.63 3.04
N VAL A 345 14.35 -14.85 3.34
CA VAL A 345 13.57 -15.86 4.04
C VAL A 345 13.15 -15.37 5.42
N SER A 346 14.08 -14.76 6.18
CA SER A 346 13.80 -14.21 7.50
C SER A 346 12.75 -13.09 7.46
N LEU A 347 12.90 -12.13 6.55
CA LEU A 347 11.94 -11.02 6.39
C LEU A 347 10.55 -11.51 5.95
N ILE A 348 10.47 -12.51 5.07
CA ILE A 348 9.20 -13.11 4.71
C ILE A 348 8.59 -13.83 5.92
N GLY A 349 9.37 -14.66 6.62
CA GLY A 349 8.89 -15.45 7.76
C GLY A 349 8.47 -14.60 8.97
N SER A 350 9.06 -13.41 9.15
CA SER A 350 8.68 -12.47 10.22
C SER A 350 7.47 -11.61 9.86
N THR A 351 6.92 -11.75 8.66
CA THR A 351 5.76 -10.96 8.23
C THR A 351 4.51 -11.32 9.02
N HIS A 352 3.86 -10.33 9.58
CA HIS A 352 2.61 -10.46 10.31
C HIS A 352 1.70 -9.25 10.06
N SER A 353 0.44 -9.32 10.49
CA SER A 353 -0.49 -8.19 10.44
C SER A 353 -1.34 -8.11 11.71
N ARG A 354 -1.92 -6.93 11.96
CA ARG A 354 -2.89 -6.75 13.07
C ARG A 354 -4.10 -7.66 12.94
N ALA A 355 -4.43 -8.10 11.73
CA ALA A 355 -5.53 -9.04 11.46
C ALA A 355 -5.14 -10.52 11.69
N GLY A 356 -3.97 -10.80 12.27
CA GLY A 356 -3.54 -12.14 12.65
C GLY A 356 -2.86 -12.95 11.54
N LEU A 357 -2.40 -12.31 10.45
CA LEU A 357 -1.57 -13.01 9.44
C LEU A 357 -0.33 -13.58 10.09
N ARG A 358 -0.03 -14.85 9.80
CA ARG A 358 1.22 -15.55 10.13
C ARG A 358 1.82 -16.13 8.86
N VAL A 359 3.12 -15.96 8.69
CA VAL A 359 3.83 -16.43 7.50
C VAL A 359 4.96 -17.37 7.91
N ARG A 360 5.08 -18.48 7.17
CA ARG A 360 6.26 -19.35 7.20
C ARG A 360 6.95 -19.28 5.85
N SER A 361 8.27 -19.35 5.86
CA SER A 361 9.06 -19.31 4.63
C SER A 361 10.24 -20.24 4.72
N GLU A 362 10.61 -20.84 3.60
CA GLU A 362 11.79 -21.67 3.46
C GLU A 362 12.50 -21.42 2.15
N LEU A 363 13.82 -21.57 2.16
CA LEU A 363 14.63 -21.57 0.96
C LEU A 363 14.44 -22.88 0.18
N ASP A 364 14.13 -22.77 -1.09
CA ASP A 364 14.06 -23.90 -2.00
C ASP A 364 15.26 -23.92 -2.94
N ARG A 365 16.15 -24.88 -2.76
CA ARG A 365 17.36 -25.09 -3.57
C ARG A 365 17.15 -26.13 -4.67
N GLY A 366 15.91 -26.59 -4.89
CA GLY A 366 15.56 -27.54 -5.94
C GLY A 366 15.82 -26.97 -7.33
N ALA A 367 16.16 -27.87 -8.27
CA ALA A 367 16.25 -27.53 -9.68
C ALA A 367 14.88 -27.72 -10.34
N TYR A 368 14.44 -26.68 -11.03
CA TYR A 368 13.13 -26.61 -11.71
C TYR A 368 13.32 -26.14 -13.15
N PRO A 369 13.90 -26.99 -14.03
CA PRO A 369 14.26 -26.57 -15.37
C PRO A 369 13.04 -26.04 -16.15
N SER A 370 13.29 -25.02 -16.95
CA SER A 370 12.31 -24.51 -17.91
C SER A 370 12.25 -25.37 -19.17
N GLY A 371 11.17 -25.24 -19.95
CA GLY A 371 11.06 -25.91 -21.25
C GLY A 371 10.61 -27.38 -21.18
N ILE A 372 10.16 -27.88 -20.02
CA ILE A 372 9.60 -29.23 -19.92
C ILE A 372 8.31 -29.31 -20.74
N THR A 373 8.30 -30.22 -21.70
CA THR A 373 7.12 -30.49 -22.55
C THR A 373 6.41 -31.74 -22.07
N ILE A 374 5.11 -31.68 -21.86
CA ILE A 374 4.25 -32.80 -21.53
C ILE A 374 3.60 -33.31 -22.81
N THR A 375 3.84 -34.57 -23.12
CA THR A 375 3.28 -35.26 -24.30
C THR A 375 1.77 -35.49 -24.15
N ASP A 376 1.08 -35.78 -25.26
CA ASP A 376 -0.34 -36.10 -25.20
C ASP A 376 -0.59 -37.38 -24.39
N ALA A 377 0.29 -38.38 -24.49
CA ALA A 377 0.22 -39.59 -23.68
C ALA A 377 0.32 -39.31 -22.17
N GLN A 378 1.25 -38.44 -21.76
CA GLN A 378 1.37 -37.99 -20.36
C GLN A 378 0.13 -37.21 -19.93
N LEU A 379 -0.37 -36.30 -20.78
CA LEU A 379 -1.56 -35.52 -20.44
C LEU A 379 -2.80 -36.41 -20.32
N ALA A 380 -2.91 -37.46 -21.09
CA ALA A 380 -4.00 -38.44 -21.01
C ALA A 380 -4.04 -39.20 -19.67
N THR A 381 -2.91 -39.25 -18.92
CA THR A 381 -2.89 -39.84 -17.58
C THR A 381 -3.46 -38.93 -16.49
N VAL A 382 -3.76 -37.68 -16.83
CA VAL A 382 -4.34 -36.70 -15.86
C VAL A 382 -5.83 -36.99 -15.74
N HIS A 383 -6.24 -37.40 -14.54
CA HIS A 383 -7.64 -37.63 -14.19
C HIS A 383 -8.38 -36.34 -13.93
N LEU A 384 -8.61 -35.55 -15.00
CA LEU A 384 -9.12 -34.19 -14.97
C LEU A 384 -10.61 -34.16 -15.32
N GLU A 385 -11.44 -33.71 -14.38
CA GLU A 385 -12.85 -33.39 -14.55
C GLU A 385 -13.02 -31.89 -14.81
N ARG A 386 -13.48 -31.51 -16.01
CA ARG A 386 -13.81 -30.14 -16.35
C ARG A 386 -15.17 -29.78 -15.80
N HIS A 387 -15.26 -28.59 -15.15
CA HIS A 387 -16.56 -28.11 -14.71
C HIS A 387 -17.41 -27.60 -15.89
N ARG A 388 -18.74 -27.63 -15.74
CA ARG A 388 -19.66 -27.14 -16.79
C ARG A 388 -19.44 -25.66 -17.13
N PHE A 389 -19.11 -24.85 -16.13
CA PHE A 389 -18.84 -23.43 -16.29
C PHE A 389 -17.35 -23.21 -16.49
N HIS A 390 -16.95 -22.76 -17.68
CA HIS A 390 -15.56 -22.50 -18.05
C HIS A 390 -14.60 -23.61 -17.63
N GLY A 391 -14.78 -24.82 -18.17
CA GLY A 391 -13.96 -26.00 -17.85
C GLY A 391 -12.47 -25.86 -18.13
N ASP A 392 -12.06 -24.85 -18.89
CA ASP A 392 -10.65 -24.49 -19.09
C ASP A 392 -10.09 -23.71 -17.90
N TRP A 393 -10.91 -22.97 -17.16
CA TRP A 393 -10.55 -22.23 -15.98
C TRP A 393 -10.89 -22.98 -14.69
N ASN A 394 -11.91 -23.85 -14.73
CA ASN A 394 -12.45 -24.53 -13.58
C ASN A 394 -12.45 -26.04 -13.79
N TYR A 395 -11.66 -26.74 -13.02
CA TYR A 395 -11.54 -28.20 -13.13
C TYR A 395 -11.14 -28.83 -11.80
N THR A 396 -11.36 -30.14 -11.68
CA THR A 396 -10.91 -30.94 -10.54
C THR A 396 -10.00 -32.05 -11.06
N ILE A 397 -8.87 -32.26 -10.41
CA ILE A 397 -7.96 -33.37 -10.64
C ILE A 397 -8.12 -34.36 -9.49
N HIS A 398 -8.51 -35.57 -9.82
CA HIS A 398 -8.73 -36.65 -8.87
C HIS A 398 -7.47 -37.54 -8.73
N PRO A 399 -7.18 -38.04 -7.52
CA PRO A 399 -6.12 -39.04 -7.38
C PRO A 399 -6.48 -40.29 -8.14
N THR A 400 -5.51 -40.86 -8.87
CA THR A 400 -5.66 -42.14 -9.62
C THR A 400 -5.40 -43.35 -8.73
N THR A 401 -4.72 -43.16 -7.59
CA THR A 401 -4.50 -44.22 -6.60
C THR A 401 -5.64 -44.21 -5.60
N THR A 402 -6.45 -45.27 -5.63
CA THR A 402 -7.39 -45.56 -4.53
C THR A 402 -6.59 -45.67 -3.24
N ARG A 403 -6.98 -44.95 -2.17
CA ARG A 403 -6.45 -45.18 -0.82
C ARG A 403 -6.49 -46.68 -0.54
N ARG A 404 -5.34 -47.34 -0.48
CA ARG A 404 -5.27 -48.66 0.16
C ARG A 404 -5.77 -48.47 1.58
N HIS A 405 -6.97 -48.94 1.89
CA HIS A 405 -7.39 -49.16 3.26
C HIS A 405 -6.23 -49.87 3.97
N ARG A 406 -5.62 -49.28 4.96
CA ARG A 406 -4.83 -50.02 5.92
C ARG A 406 -5.81 -51.04 6.54
N VAL A 407 -5.76 -52.24 6.06
CA VAL A 407 -6.26 -53.39 6.80
C VAL A 407 -5.41 -53.41 8.06
N LEU A 408 -6.02 -53.05 9.18
CA LEU A 408 -5.49 -53.36 10.50
C LEU A 408 -5.45 -54.90 10.56
N VAL A 409 -4.27 -55.48 10.38
CA VAL A 409 -4.05 -56.85 10.78
C VAL A 409 -3.95 -56.80 12.32
N SER A 410 -4.93 -57.44 12.93
CA SER A 410 -5.09 -57.77 14.34
C SER A 410 -3.87 -58.48 14.91
#